data_c494d994d2f054fc49f7c099fefdf52c
#
_entry.id   c494d994d2f054fc49f7c099fefdf52c
#
_cell.length_a   1.000
_cell.length_b   1.000
_cell.length_c   1.000
_cell.angle_alpha   90.00
_cell.angle_beta   90.00
_cell.angle_gamma   90.00
#
_symmetry.space_group_name_H-M   'P 1'
#
loop_
_entity.id
_entity.type
_entity.pdbx_description
1 polymer ?
#
loop_
_entity_poly.entity_id
_entity_poly.type
_entity_poly.pdbx_seq_one_letter_code
_entity_poly.pdbx_strand_id
1 'polypeptide(L)'
;MAFGGLGMLGSQRLTHIAGFAAVLSSGTLLAATGFGQNALTAGLLYYLPSSTLAVSALFLIADVVDRWRVDDDAGEPYEDDEAPFLNAELLPTEGFNLDESEEVLIGRAIPAAAAFIGLSFMLATLVVTGLPPLSGFVGKFAMLSALLNPLGLGNSSGFQAGWAGWVLVALMIATGLLALLSLVRAGIRHFWATEEQNSPSLRVAEGLPIAVLLACCVALTVQGGQLMGYTQRAADALLAPDVYVRSVMGTQPEPSPAEKKARLEAGPEGAARAAAQASGAPMPAGIGDAGPTAGKEDSR
;
A
#
# COMPACT_ATOMS: atom_id res chain seq x y z
N MET A 1 4.91 -6.22 -13.69
CA MET A 1 3.92 -7.25 -13.29
C MET A 1 4.37 -8.65 -13.68
N ALA A 2 4.46 -9.02 -14.96
CA ALA A 2 4.81 -10.38 -15.40
C ALA A 2 6.13 -10.89 -14.80
N PHE A 3 7.17 -10.07 -14.81
CA PHE A 3 8.47 -10.41 -14.18
C PHE A 3 8.32 -10.71 -12.67
N GLY A 4 7.56 -9.91 -11.93
CA GLY A 4 7.30 -10.17 -10.52
C GLY A 4 6.57 -11.49 -10.28
N GLY A 5 5.50 -11.76 -11.06
CA GLY A 5 4.73 -13.01 -10.96
C GLY A 5 5.55 -14.25 -11.30
N LEU A 6 6.34 -14.23 -12.37
CA LEU A 6 7.23 -15.33 -12.75
C LEU A 6 8.38 -15.51 -11.73
N GLY A 7 8.94 -14.40 -11.23
CA GLY A 7 9.96 -14.42 -10.20
C GLY A 7 9.48 -15.06 -8.89
N MET A 8 8.25 -14.75 -8.47
CA MET A 8 7.63 -15.41 -7.31
C MET A 8 7.53 -16.93 -7.52
N LEU A 9 7.08 -17.38 -8.71
CA LEU A 9 6.92 -18.80 -9.00
C LEU A 9 8.26 -19.54 -9.04
N GLY A 10 9.32 -18.90 -9.55
CA GLY A 10 10.67 -19.47 -9.62
C GLY A 10 11.42 -19.46 -8.28
N SER A 11 10.98 -18.67 -7.31
CA SER A 11 11.67 -18.51 -6.04
C SER A 11 11.31 -19.62 -5.04
N GLN A 12 12.30 -20.01 -4.25
CA GLN A 12 12.14 -21.01 -3.20
C GLN A 12 12.22 -20.40 -1.79
N ARG A 13 12.97 -19.31 -1.63
CA ARG A 13 13.12 -18.59 -0.37
C ARG A 13 11.97 -17.60 -0.20
N LEU A 14 11.40 -17.54 1.00
CA LEU A 14 10.28 -16.65 1.30
C LEU A 14 10.64 -15.18 1.13
N THR A 15 11.87 -14.80 1.50
CA THR A 15 12.40 -13.44 1.33
C THR A 15 12.43 -13.01 -0.14
N HIS A 16 12.83 -13.90 -1.06
CA HIS A 16 12.81 -13.62 -2.51
C HIS A 16 11.38 -13.50 -3.04
N ILE A 17 10.46 -14.35 -2.56
CA ILE A 17 9.04 -14.28 -2.91
C ILE A 17 8.47 -12.92 -2.49
N ALA A 18 8.79 -12.44 -1.27
CA ALA A 18 8.38 -11.12 -0.80
C ALA A 18 8.93 -9.99 -1.68
N GLY A 19 10.20 -10.08 -2.09
CA GLY A 19 10.81 -9.13 -3.02
C GLY A 19 10.11 -9.08 -4.38
N PHE A 20 9.81 -10.24 -4.98
CA PHE A 20 9.05 -10.30 -6.23
C PHE A 20 7.59 -9.86 -6.08
N ALA A 21 6.98 -10.05 -4.90
CA ALA A 21 5.66 -9.50 -4.59
C ALA A 21 5.67 -7.97 -4.58
N ALA A 22 6.74 -7.34 -4.07
CA ALA A 22 6.94 -5.90 -4.16
C ALA A 22 7.05 -5.42 -5.63
N VAL A 23 7.82 -6.13 -6.46
CA VAL A 23 7.92 -5.83 -7.89
C VAL A 23 6.58 -6.01 -8.61
N LEU A 24 5.82 -7.04 -8.26
CA LEU A 24 4.49 -7.28 -8.81
C LEU A 24 3.52 -6.14 -8.46
N SER A 25 3.45 -5.74 -7.19
CA SER A 25 2.57 -4.66 -6.75
C SER A 25 2.97 -3.31 -7.35
N SER A 26 4.26 -2.97 -7.37
CA SER A 26 4.77 -1.76 -8.01
C SER A 26 4.46 -1.74 -9.52
N GLY A 27 4.63 -2.87 -10.20
CA GLY A 27 4.28 -3.03 -11.60
C GLY A 27 2.76 -2.85 -11.86
N THR A 28 1.92 -3.28 -10.92
CA THR A 28 0.45 -3.06 -11.00
C THR A 28 0.11 -1.58 -10.88
N LEU A 29 0.73 -0.88 -9.92
CA LEU A 29 0.56 0.55 -9.71
C LEU A 29 0.99 1.34 -10.95
N LEU A 30 2.18 1.09 -11.49
CA LEU A 30 2.70 1.75 -12.68
C LEU A 30 1.84 1.50 -13.92
N ALA A 31 1.37 0.26 -14.12
CA ALA A 31 0.51 -0.06 -15.24
C ALA A 31 -0.84 0.67 -15.16
N ALA A 32 -1.43 0.77 -13.96
CA ALA A 32 -2.69 1.46 -13.76
C ALA A 32 -2.57 2.98 -13.95
N THR A 33 -1.46 3.60 -13.52
CA THR A 33 -1.22 5.05 -13.73
C THR A 33 -1.16 5.42 -15.20
N GLY A 34 -0.63 4.52 -16.05
CA GLY A 34 -0.51 4.77 -17.50
C GLY A 34 -1.83 4.97 -18.25
N PHE A 35 -2.96 4.57 -17.68
CA PHE A 35 -4.28 4.74 -18.30
C PHE A 35 -4.89 6.13 -18.08
N GLY A 36 -4.49 6.88 -17.06
CA GLY A 36 -4.99 8.23 -16.76
C GLY A 36 -6.51 8.33 -16.52
N GLN A 37 -7.16 7.22 -16.16
CA GLN A 37 -8.60 7.17 -15.87
C GLN A 37 -8.87 7.44 -14.40
N ASN A 38 -9.83 8.31 -14.09
CA ASN A 38 -10.15 8.74 -12.74
C ASN A 38 -10.54 7.58 -11.81
N ALA A 39 -11.49 6.75 -12.22
CA ALA A 39 -11.94 5.60 -11.44
C ALA A 39 -10.82 4.58 -11.19
N LEU A 40 -9.94 4.37 -12.18
CA LEU A 40 -8.78 3.49 -12.06
C LEU A 40 -7.74 4.07 -11.10
N THR A 41 -7.51 5.39 -11.16
CA THR A 41 -6.62 6.12 -10.24
C THR A 41 -7.12 6.03 -8.79
N ALA A 42 -8.43 6.12 -8.57
CA ALA A 42 -9.01 5.93 -7.24
C ALA A 42 -8.76 4.52 -6.68
N GLY A 43 -8.97 3.48 -7.49
CA GLY A 43 -8.68 2.09 -7.13
C GLY A 43 -7.19 1.86 -6.85
N LEU A 44 -6.31 2.47 -7.64
CA LEU A 44 -4.86 2.46 -7.46
C LEU A 44 -4.44 3.11 -6.14
N LEU A 45 -4.97 4.29 -5.81
CA LEU A 45 -4.70 4.99 -4.55
C LEU A 45 -5.15 4.18 -3.33
N TYR A 46 -6.23 3.41 -3.46
CA TYR A 46 -6.65 2.47 -2.42
C TYR A 46 -5.73 1.25 -2.33
N TYR A 47 -5.32 0.68 -3.48
CA TYR A 47 -4.45 -0.49 -3.53
C TYR A 47 -3.04 -0.22 -3.00
N LEU A 48 -2.53 0.99 -3.16
CA LEU A 48 -1.17 1.38 -2.75
C LEU A 48 -0.91 1.11 -1.25
N PRO A 49 -1.65 1.69 -0.28
CA PRO A 49 -1.41 1.40 1.14
C PRO A 49 -1.67 -0.08 1.48
N SER A 50 -2.68 -0.70 0.89
CA SER A 50 -2.98 -2.11 1.12
C SER A 50 -1.81 -3.02 0.70
N SER A 51 -1.25 -2.82 -0.50
CA SER A 51 -0.16 -3.64 -1.00
C SER A 51 1.17 -3.38 -0.26
N THR A 52 1.46 -2.13 0.12
CA THR A 52 2.67 -1.81 0.87
C THR A 52 2.66 -2.44 2.26
N LEU A 53 1.55 -2.33 2.99
CA LEU A 53 1.40 -2.95 4.32
C LEU A 53 1.53 -4.48 4.25
N ALA A 54 0.87 -5.11 3.27
CA ALA A 54 0.92 -6.56 3.11
C ALA A 54 2.30 -7.09 2.74
N VAL A 55 2.99 -6.42 1.83
CA VAL A 55 4.36 -6.78 1.43
C VAL A 55 5.34 -6.56 2.58
N SER A 56 5.19 -5.48 3.35
CA SER A 56 6.00 -5.23 4.55
C SER A 56 5.79 -6.33 5.60
N ALA A 57 4.53 -6.73 5.83
CA ALA A 57 4.23 -7.85 6.74
C ALA A 57 4.87 -9.16 6.24
N LEU A 58 4.82 -9.41 4.91
CA LEU A 58 5.41 -10.60 4.32
C LEU A 58 6.94 -10.64 4.49
N PHE A 59 7.63 -9.49 4.38
CA PHE A 59 9.07 -9.39 4.65
C PHE A 59 9.40 -9.71 6.11
N LEU A 60 8.62 -9.16 7.07
CA LEU A 60 8.83 -9.46 8.50
C LEU A 60 8.59 -10.93 8.81
N ILE A 61 7.55 -11.54 8.23
CA ILE A 61 7.28 -12.96 8.38
C ILE A 61 8.43 -13.79 7.79
N ALA A 62 8.93 -13.41 6.60
CA ALA A 62 10.03 -14.09 5.94
C ALA A 62 11.31 -14.05 6.79
N ASP A 63 11.63 -12.92 7.41
CA ASP A 63 12.79 -12.78 8.29
C ASP A 63 12.68 -13.69 9.54
N VAL A 64 11.50 -13.75 10.15
CA VAL A 64 11.26 -14.64 11.30
C VAL A 64 11.41 -16.12 10.90
N VAL A 65 10.82 -16.52 9.78
CA VAL A 65 10.88 -17.91 9.28
C VAL A 65 12.31 -18.30 8.88
N ASP A 66 13.05 -17.40 8.21
CA ASP A 66 14.44 -17.66 7.81
C ASP A 66 15.36 -17.81 9.03
N ARG A 67 15.13 -17.07 10.14
CA ARG A 67 15.88 -17.21 11.40
C ARG A 67 15.59 -18.55 12.10
N TRP A 68 14.34 -18.99 12.13
CA TRP A 68 14.01 -20.28 12.73
C TRP A 68 14.76 -21.44 12.07
N ARG A 69 14.94 -21.37 10.72
CA ARG A 69 15.71 -22.40 9.98
C ARG A 69 17.20 -22.39 10.30
N VAL A 70 17.79 -21.21 10.52
CA VAL A 70 19.22 -21.10 10.88
C VAL A 70 19.48 -21.63 12.29
N ASP A 71 18.54 -21.39 13.21
CA ASP A 71 18.64 -21.90 14.58
C ASP A 71 18.53 -23.45 14.64
N ASP A 72 17.69 -24.05 13.76
CA ASP A 72 17.59 -25.51 13.62
C ASP A 72 18.88 -26.11 13.03
N ASP A 73 19.45 -25.53 11.97
CA ASP A 73 20.70 -25.98 11.37
C ASP A 73 21.91 -25.83 12.31
N ALA A 74 21.87 -24.89 13.27
CA ALA A 74 22.93 -24.69 14.25
C ALA A 74 22.83 -25.63 15.47
N GLY A 75 21.68 -26.28 15.64
CA GLY A 75 21.41 -27.19 16.78
C GLY A 75 21.84 -28.64 16.54
N GLU A 76 22.12 -29.04 15.31
CA GLU A 76 22.73 -30.36 15.06
C GLU A 76 24.25 -30.27 15.30
N PRO A 77 24.79 -30.94 16.33
CA PRO A 77 26.23 -31.12 16.38
C PRO A 77 26.61 -31.89 15.10
N TYR A 78 27.51 -31.34 14.31
CA TYR A 78 28.25 -32.14 13.32
C TYR A 78 28.90 -33.27 14.11
N GLU A 79 28.28 -34.42 14.12
CA GLU A 79 28.98 -35.66 14.47
C GLU A 79 30.02 -35.89 13.39
N ASP A 80 31.27 -35.75 13.81
CA ASP A 80 32.47 -35.94 12.98
C ASP A 80 32.36 -37.22 12.15
N ASP A 81 32.65 -37.04 10.86
CA ASP A 81 33.05 -37.99 9.84
C ASP A 81 33.39 -39.43 10.32
N GLU A 82 32.43 -40.19 10.82
CA GLU A 82 32.51 -41.61 10.71
C GLU A 82 31.81 -42.04 9.42
N ALA A 83 32.57 -42.82 8.62
CA ALA A 83 32.26 -43.23 7.28
C ALA A 83 30.77 -43.61 7.12
N PRO A 84 30.02 -43.08 6.11
CA PRO A 84 28.57 -43.16 5.97
C PRO A 84 28.00 -44.59 5.84
N PHE A 85 28.82 -45.59 5.95
CA PHE A 85 28.48 -47.01 5.86
C PHE A 85 28.59 -47.76 7.18
N LEU A 86 28.96 -47.11 8.28
CA LEU A 86 29.19 -47.76 9.58
C LEU A 86 28.34 -47.21 10.73
N ASN A 87 27.32 -46.44 10.44
CA ASN A 87 26.42 -46.00 11.46
C ASN A 87 25.71 -47.21 12.06
N ALA A 88 25.91 -47.42 13.35
CA ALA A 88 25.27 -48.47 14.15
C ALA A 88 23.72 -48.44 14.09
N GLU A 89 23.15 -47.34 13.66
CA GLU A 89 21.72 -47.15 13.43
C GLU A 89 21.15 -47.95 12.26
N LEU A 90 21.98 -48.46 11.34
CA LEU A 90 21.57 -49.35 10.24
C LEU A 90 21.52 -50.82 10.64
N LEU A 91 21.95 -51.17 11.85
CA LEU A 91 21.74 -52.51 12.37
C LEU A 91 20.35 -52.58 12.98
N PRO A 92 19.45 -53.48 12.51
CA PRO A 92 18.19 -53.70 13.15
C PRO A 92 18.42 -54.07 14.61
N THR A 93 18.07 -53.17 15.52
CA THR A 93 18.06 -53.43 16.94
C THR A 93 17.09 -54.59 17.20
N GLU A 94 17.58 -55.72 17.69
CA GLU A 94 16.71 -56.79 18.08
C GLU A 94 15.71 -56.27 19.13
N GLY A 95 14.45 -56.14 18.72
CA GLY A 95 13.42 -55.58 19.58
C GLY A 95 12.69 -54.36 19.03
N PHE A 96 13.00 -53.95 17.78
CA PHE A 96 12.28 -52.85 17.12
C PHE A 96 10.84 -53.29 16.82
N ASN A 97 9.94 -52.96 17.71
CA ASN A 97 8.49 -53.18 17.52
C ASN A 97 7.98 -52.05 16.66
N LEU A 98 7.65 -52.36 15.41
CA LEU A 98 7.01 -51.40 14.47
C LEU A 98 5.70 -50.82 15.03
N ASP A 99 5.03 -51.53 15.95
CA ASP A 99 3.81 -51.09 16.63
C ASP A 99 4.08 -50.07 17.76
N GLU A 100 5.29 -49.97 18.29
CA GLU A 100 5.64 -48.94 19.30
C GLU A 100 5.98 -47.60 18.69
N SER A 101 6.32 -47.55 17.41
CA SER A 101 6.52 -46.33 16.65
C SER A 101 5.23 -45.73 16.07
N GLU A 102 4.08 -46.35 16.24
CA GLU A 102 2.80 -45.68 16.17
C GLU A 102 2.64 -44.77 17.38
N GLU A 103 3.44 -43.71 17.44
CA GLU A 103 3.08 -42.57 18.25
C GLU A 103 1.67 -42.14 17.84
N VAL A 104 0.72 -42.45 18.73
CA VAL A 104 -0.65 -42.03 18.62
C VAL A 104 -0.63 -40.57 18.16
N LEU A 105 -1.15 -40.29 16.97
CA LEU A 105 -1.42 -38.96 16.43
C LEU A 105 -2.48 -38.24 17.28
N ILE A 106 -2.24 -38.19 18.59
CA ILE A 106 -2.95 -37.31 19.52
C ILE A 106 -2.38 -35.93 19.23
N GLY A 107 -3.19 -35.08 18.61
CA GLY A 107 -2.86 -33.78 18.11
C GLY A 107 -1.78 -33.05 18.91
N ARG A 108 -0.56 -33.06 18.41
CA ARG A 108 0.55 -32.30 18.99
C ARG A 108 0.13 -30.84 19.01
N ALA A 109 0.06 -30.24 20.18
CA ALA A 109 -0.36 -28.85 20.32
C ALA A 109 0.60 -27.97 19.49
N ILE A 110 0.08 -27.36 18.42
CA ILE A 110 0.86 -26.44 17.57
C ILE A 110 1.36 -25.31 18.47
N PRO A 111 2.66 -25.01 18.54
CA PRO A 111 3.17 -23.91 19.32
C PRO A 111 2.45 -22.61 18.94
N ALA A 112 2.00 -21.85 19.91
CA ALA A 112 1.24 -20.62 19.67
C ALA A 112 1.97 -19.63 18.73
N ALA A 113 3.31 -19.62 18.80
CA ALA A 113 4.16 -18.83 17.92
C ALA A 113 4.05 -19.28 16.45
N ALA A 114 4.13 -20.57 16.17
CA ALA A 114 3.99 -21.12 14.82
C ALA A 114 2.58 -20.89 14.27
N ALA A 115 1.54 -21.09 15.10
CA ALA A 115 0.16 -20.80 14.73
C ALA A 115 -0.04 -19.32 14.39
N PHE A 116 0.54 -18.40 15.18
CA PHE A 116 0.46 -16.95 14.91
C PHE A 116 1.14 -16.59 13.60
N ILE A 117 2.36 -17.06 13.32
CA ILE A 117 3.08 -16.76 12.09
C ILE A 117 2.40 -17.39 10.89
N GLY A 118 1.92 -18.65 10.99
CA GLY A 118 1.18 -19.31 9.92
C GLY A 118 -0.12 -18.58 9.57
N LEU A 119 -0.90 -18.14 10.57
CA LEU A 119 -2.10 -17.34 10.35
C LEU A 119 -1.76 -15.96 9.75
N SER A 120 -0.71 -15.31 10.23
CA SER A 120 -0.23 -14.03 9.71
C SER A 120 0.21 -14.16 8.25
N PHE A 121 0.93 -15.23 7.91
CA PHE A 121 1.31 -15.54 6.54
C PHE A 121 0.09 -15.77 5.64
N MET A 122 -0.91 -16.50 6.12
CA MET A 122 -2.16 -16.73 5.37
C MET A 122 -2.89 -15.42 5.10
N LEU A 123 -3.01 -14.53 6.11
CA LEU A 123 -3.62 -13.21 5.94
C LEU A 123 -2.83 -12.34 4.95
N ALA A 124 -1.50 -12.28 5.07
CA ALA A 124 -0.65 -11.55 4.13
C ALA A 124 -0.79 -12.09 2.69
N THR A 125 -0.87 -13.42 2.54
CA THR A 125 -1.10 -14.08 1.25
C THR A 125 -2.43 -13.64 0.63
N LEU A 126 -3.52 -13.61 1.39
CA LEU A 126 -4.84 -13.16 0.91
C LEU A 126 -4.81 -11.70 0.42
N VAL A 127 -4.10 -10.82 1.13
CA VAL A 127 -3.98 -9.42 0.71
C VAL A 127 -3.13 -9.29 -0.56
N VAL A 128 -1.96 -9.91 -0.63
CA VAL A 128 -1.04 -9.82 -1.77
C VAL A 128 -1.66 -10.40 -3.04
N THR A 129 -2.29 -11.56 -2.93
CA THR A 129 -2.96 -12.20 -4.07
C THR A 129 -4.23 -11.46 -4.49
N GLY A 130 -4.86 -10.74 -3.56
CA GLY A 130 -6.12 -10.02 -3.78
C GLY A 130 -7.32 -10.94 -3.74
N LEU A 131 -7.34 -11.88 -2.81
CA LEU A 131 -8.50 -12.75 -2.53
C LEU A 131 -9.43 -12.11 -1.48
N PRO A 132 -10.77 -12.34 -1.61
CA PRO A 132 -11.69 -11.91 -0.56
C PRO A 132 -11.33 -12.58 0.78
N PRO A 133 -11.59 -11.95 1.92
CA PRO A 133 -12.35 -10.70 2.13
C PRO A 133 -11.49 -9.45 2.39
N LEU A 134 -10.18 -9.46 2.10
CA LEU A 134 -9.25 -8.43 2.56
C LEU A 134 -9.06 -7.25 1.58
N SER A 135 -8.38 -6.19 2.06
CA SER A 135 -8.19 -4.91 1.35
C SER A 135 -7.54 -5.04 -0.03
N GLY A 136 -6.65 -6.02 -0.22
CA GLY A 136 -6.05 -6.30 -1.52
C GLY A 136 -7.07 -6.66 -2.61
N PHE A 137 -8.12 -7.40 -2.23
CA PHE A 137 -9.23 -7.71 -3.13
C PHE A 137 -10.01 -6.45 -3.50
N VAL A 138 -10.36 -5.61 -2.51
CA VAL A 138 -11.13 -4.38 -2.75
C VAL A 138 -10.41 -3.47 -3.75
N GLY A 139 -9.10 -3.25 -3.55
CA GLY A 139 -8.28 -2.44 -4.45
C GLY A 139 -8.20 -3.01 -5.87
N LYS A 140 -7.88 -4.30 -6.02
CA LYS A 140 -7.82 -4.96 -7.34
C LYS A 140 -9.18 -5.00 -8.02
N PHE A 141 -10.25 -5.28 -7.27
CA PHE A 141 -11.61 -5.29 -7.80
C PHE A 141 -12.03 -3.90 -8.28
N ALA A 142 -11.72 -2.84 -7.52
CA ALA A 142 -11.98 -1.47 -7.94
C ALA A 142 -11.23 -1.12 -9.25
N MET A 143 -9.96 -1.53 -9.38
CA MET A 143 -9.20 -1.32 -10.61
C MET A 143 -9.77 -2.11 -11.79
N LEU A 144 -10.11 -3.39 -11.58
CA LEU A 144 -10.70 -4.24 -12.64
C LEU A 144 -12.07 -3.73 -13.07
N SER A 145 -12.92 -3.32 -12.13
CA SER A 145 -14.23 -2.75 -12.44
C SER A 145 -14.11 -1.42 -13.20
N ALA A 146 -13.15 -0.56 -12.84
CA ALA A 146 -12.89 0.69 -13.55
C ALA A 146 -12.39 0.46 -14.99
N LEU A 147 -11.57 -0.57 -15.23
CA LEU A 147 -11.10 -0.94 -16.56
C LEU A 147 -12.21 -1.48 -17.46
N LEU A 148 -13.13 -2.25 -16.89
CA LEU A 148 -14.22 -2.89 -17.64
C LEU A 148 -15.43 -1.96 -17.79
N ASN A 149 -15.66 -1.08 -16.81
CA ASN A 149 -16.79 -0.15 -16.81
C ASN A 149 -16.39 1.20 -16.17
N PRO A 150 -15.70 2.09 -16.90
CA PRO A 150 -15.23 3.38 -16.38
C PRO A 150 -16.36 4.35 -16.02
N LEU A 151 -17.59 4.11 -16.47
CA LEU A 151 -18.77 4.94 -16.20
C LEU A 151 -19.54 4.51 -14.94
N GLY A 152 -19.08 3.44 -14.26
CA GLY A 152 -19.69 2.90 -13.05
C GLY A 152 -20.78 1.84 -13.31
N LEU A 153 -21.04 1.02 -12.30
CA LEU A 153 -22.08 0.00 -12.31
C LEU A 153 -23.46 0.62 -12.53
N GLY A 154 -24.06 0.33 -13.66
CA GLY A 154 -25.41 0.80 -14.01
C GLY A 154 -25.47 1.72 -15.25
N ASN A 155 -24.37 2.20 -15.76
CA ASN A 155 -24.32 3.03 -16.95
C ASN A 155 -23.80 2.24 -18.15
N SER A 156 -24.67 1.54 -18.85
CA SER A 156 -24.36 0.62 -19.95
C SER A 156 -24.21 1.32 -21.31
N SER A 157 -23.71 2.55 -21.34
CA SER A 157 -23.44 3.21 -22.60
C SER A 157 -22.16 2.67 -23.23
N GLY A 158 -22.28 1.61 -24.01
CA GLY A 158 -21.41 1.19 -25.11
C GLY A 158 -19.88 1.29 -24.99
N PHE A 159 -19.32 1.46 -23.78
CA PHE A 159 -17.88 1.52 -23.58
C PHE A 159 -17.29 0.13 -23.79
N GLN A 160 -16.46 -0.01 -24.81
CA GLN A 160 -15.62 -1.18 -24.96
C GLN A 160 -14.22 -0.84 -24.43
N ALA A 161 -13.77 -1.63 -23.45
CA ALA A 161 -12.40 -1.57 -23.01
C ALA A 161 -11.47 -1.77 -24.21
N GLY A 162 -10.56 -0.84 -24.45
CA GLY A 162 -9.57 -0.99 -25.50
C GLY A 162 -8.72 -2.25 -25.28
N TRP A 163 -8.06 -2.75 -26.33
CA TRP A 163 -7.21 -3.94 -26.23
C TRP A 163 -6.20 -3.87 -25.06
N ALA A 164 -5.64 -2.69 -24.79
CA ALA A 164 -4.71 -2.47 -23.67
C ALA A 164 -5.37 -2.72 -22.30
N GLY A 165 -6.64 -2.33 -22.13
CA GLY A 165 -7.42 -2.63 -20.92
C GLY A 165 -7.60 -4.13 -20.70
N TRP A 166 -7.94 -4.87 -21.77
CA TRP A 166 -8.06 -6.32 -21.70
C TRP A 166 -6.74 -7.01 -21.39
N VAL A 167 -5.61 -6.53 -21.94
CA VAL A 167 -4.27 -7.04 -21.62
C VAL A 167 -3.94 -6.80 -20.13
N LEU A 168 -4.26 -5.62 -19.60
CA LEU A 168 -4.01 -5.33 -18.19
C LEU A 168 -4.89 -6.22 -17.28
N VAL A 169 -6.17 -6.40 -17.60
CA VAL A 169 -7.07 -7.31 -16.86
C VAL A 169 -6.52 -8.73 -16.86
N ALA A 170 -6.17 -9.26 -18.01
CA ALA A 170 -5.60 -10.61 -18.13
C ALA A 170 -4.29 -10.75 -17.35
N LEU A 171 -3.43 -9.73 -17.41
CA LEU A 171 -2.16 -9.72 -16.68
C LEU A 171 -2.36 -9.64 -15.16
N MET A 172 -3.33 -8.84 -14.68
CA MET A 172 -3.65 -8.76 -13.25
C MET A 172 -4.17 -10.10 -12.70
N ILE A 173 -5.04 -10.77 -13.46
CA ILE A 173 -5.59 -12.08 -13.07
C ILE A 173 -4.49 -13.15 -13.11
N ALA A 174 -3.74 -13.24 -14.20
CA ALA A 174 -2.67 -14.23 -14.36
C ALA A 174 -1.59 -14.08 -13.29
N THR A 175 -1.10 -12.86 -13.04
CA THR A 175 -0.07 -12.62 -12.03
C THR A 175 -0.60 -12.80 -10.60
N GLY A 176 -1.87 -12.53 -10.34
CA GLY A 176 -2.53 -12.85 -9.08
C GLY A 176 -2.57 -14.37 -8.83
N LEU A 177 -2.89 -15.16 -9.86
CA LEU A 177 -2.86 -16.61 -9.78
C LEU A 177 -1.43 -17.15 -9.56
N LEU A 178 -0.43 -16.63 -10.28
CA LEU A 178 0.97 -17.01 -10.07
C LEU A 178 1.46 -16.69 -8.66
N ALA A 179 1.07 -15.53 -8.12
CA ALA A 179 1.36 -15.14 -6.74
C ALA A 179 0.70 -16.09 -5.74
N LEU A 180 -0.56 -16.47 -5.98
CA LEU A 180 -1.28 -17.43 -5.13
C LEU A 180 -0.58 -18.79 -5.12
N LEU A 181 -0.28 -19.35 -6.28
CA LEU A 181 0.41 -20.64 -6.40
C LEU A 181 1.77 -20.64 -5.72
N SER A 182 2.52 -19.54 -5.89
CA SER A 182 3.83 -19.38 -5.27
C SER A 182 3.76 -19.33 -3.75
N LEU A 183 2.85 -18.50 -3.20
CA LEU A 183 2.68 -18.33 -1.76
C LEU A 183 2.09 -19.58 -1.09
N VAL A 184 1.11 -20.24 -1.72
CA VAL A 184 0.58 -21.52 -1.22
C VAL A 184 1.67 -22.59 -1.16
N ARG A 185 2.48 -22.71 -2.23
CA ARG A 185 3.61 -23.64 -2.25
C ARG A 185 4.65 -23.30 -1.15
N ALA A 186 4.94 -22.02 -0.95
CA ALA A 186 5.83 -21.59 0.13
C ALA A 186 5.23 -21.89 1.50
N GLY A 187 3.94 -21.63 1.69
CA GLY A 187 3.21 -21.95 2.92
C GLY A 187 3.27 -23.42 3.29
N ILE A 188 2.98 -24.31 2.32
CA ILE A 188 3.07 -25.75 2.53
C ILE A 188 4.49 -26.15 2.96
N ARG A 189 5.51 -25.64 2.28
CA ARG A 189 6.90 -26.00 2.57
C ARG A 189 7.37 -25.52 3.94
N HIS A 190 6.94 -24.34 4.40
CA HIS A 190 7.46 -23.73 5.61
C HIS A 190 6.64 -24.06 6.87
N PHE A 191 5.35 -24.37 6.71
CA PHE A 191 4.43 -24.56 7.85
C PHE A 191 3.84 -25.96 7.97
N TRP A 192 3.79 -26.74 6.87
CA TRP A 192 3.17 -28.08 6.89
C TRP A 192 4.13 -29.23 6.61
N ALA A 193 5.34 -28.97 6.09
CA ALA A 193 6.29 -30.01 5.72
C ALA A 193 7.39 -30.26 6.75
N THR A 194 7.34 -29.64 7.89
CA THR A 194 8.39 -29.73 8.91
C THR A 194 8.05 -30.74 9.99
N GLU A 195 8.77 -31.84 9.96
CA GLU A 195 8.55 -33.02 10.79
C GLU A 195 9.00 -32.90 12.25
N GLU A 196 9.95 -32.08 12.61
CA GLU A 196 10.42 -31.89 14.00
C GLU A 196 10.95 -30.48 14.24
N GLN A 197 10.08 -29.46 14.28
CA GLN A 197 10.56 -28.17 14.71
C GLN A 197 10.49 -28.03 16.24
N ASN A 198 11.66 -27.79 16.84
CA ASN A 198 11.78 -27.24 18.18
C ASN A 198 10.88 -25.99 18.28
N SER A 199 10.17 -25.87 19.39
CA SER A 199 9.19 -24.79 19.61
C SER A 199 9.84 -23.42 19.41
N PRO A 200 9.59 -22.72 18.28
CA PRO A 200 10.27 -21.47 18.00
C PRO A 200 9.87 -20.41 19.03
N SER A 201 10.84 -19.75 19.64
CA SER A 201 10.60 -18.66 20.57
C SER A 201 10.36 -17.36 19.80
N LEU A 202 9.08 -16.99 19.60
CA LEU A 202 8.73 -15.70 19.04
C LEU A 202 8.78 -14.61 20.12
N ARG A 203 9.62 -13.60 19.93
CA ARG A 203 9.64 -12.43 20.81
C ARG A 203 8.46 -11.52 20.48
N VAL A 204 7.83 -10.96 21.52
CA VAL A 204 6.71 -10.00 21.34
C VAL A 204 7.10 -8.82 20.44
N ALA A 205 8.35 -8.35 20.54
CA ALA A 205 8.89 -7.29 19.70
C ALA A 205 8.87 -7.62 18.19
N GLU A 206 8.86 -8.88 17.81
CA GLU A 206 8.84 -9.35 16.41
C GLU A 206 7.41 -9.60 15.93
N GLY A 207 6.56 -10.14 16.78
CA GLY A 207 5.16 -10.41 16.46
C GLY A 207 4.29 -9.16 16.42
N LEU A 208 4.56 -8.17 17.27
CA LEU A 208 3.77 -6.95 17.35
C LEU A 208 3.71 -6.16 16.03
N PRO A 209 4.84 -5.84 15.33
CA PRO A 209 4.78 -5.12 14.06
C PRO A 209 4.02 -5.90 12.98
N ILE A 210 4.16 -7.23 12.92
CA ILE A 210 3.40 -8.07 11.98
C ILE A 210 1.90 -7.93 12.26
N ALA A 211 1.50 -8.07 13.54
CA ALA A 211 0.11 -7.92 13.95
C ALA A 211 -0.46 -6.54 13.61
N VAL A 212 0.29 -5.46 13.85
CA VAL A 212 -0.12 -4.09 13.55
C VAL A 212 -0.32 -3.88 12.04
N LEU A 213 0.63 -4.33 11.20
CA LEU A 213 0.52 -4.20 9.75
C LEU A 213 -0.72 -4.94 9.21
N LEU A 214 -0.97 -6.15 9.68
CA LEU A 214 -2.14 -6.93 9.29
C LEU A 214 -3.44 -6.34 9.84
N ALA A 215 -3.44 -5.84 11.08
CA ALA A 215 -4.58 -5.12 11.64
C ALA A 215 -4.91 -3.86 10.83
N CYS A 216 -3.92 -3.12 10.34
CA CYS A 216 -4.13 -2.02 9.41
C CYS A 216 -4.77 -2.48 8.09
N CYS A 217 -4.35 -3.63 7.52
CA CYS A 217 -5.00 -4.19 6.33
C CYS A 217 -6.47 -4.55 6.58
N VAL A 218 -6.79 -5.10 7.75
CA VAL A 218 -8.17 -5.39 8.16
C VAL A 218 -8.96 -4.07 8.34
N ALA A 219 -8.37 -3.07 9.00
CA ALA A 219 -8.99 -1.76 9.18
C ALA A 219 -9.30 -1.07 7.83
N LEU A 220 -8.37 -1.15 6.86
CA LEU A 220 -8.60 -0.70 5.49
C LEU A 220 -9.79 -1.42 4.84
N THR A 221 -9.97 -2.71 5.11
CA THR A 221 -11.11 -3.48 4.59
C THR A 221 -12.43 -3.01 5.20
N VAL A 222 -12.47 -2.88 6.52
CA VAL A 222 -13.68 -2.45 7.26
C VAL A 222 -14.11 -1.04 6.88
N GLN A 223 -13.14 -0.14 6.71
CA GLN A 223 -13.38 1.26 6.31
C GLN A 223 -13.33 1.46 4.78
N GLY A 224 -13.37 0.37 4.01
CA GLY A 224 -13.17 0.38 2.55
C GLY A 224 -14.06 1.37 1.80
N GLY A 225 -15.34 1.49 2.19
CA GLY A 225 -16.27 2.43 1.55
C GLY A 225 -15.91 3.90 1.77
N GLN A 226 -15.53 4.29 3.00
CA GLN A 226 -15.12 5.66 3.32
C GLN A 226 -13.81 6.02 2.64
N LEU A 227 -12.84 5.10 2.68
CA LEU A 227 -11.54 5.28 2.07
C LEU A 227 -11.65 5.36 0.55
N MET A 228 -12.49 4.54 -0.08
CA MET A 228 -12.74 4.61 -1.52
C MET A 228 -13.33 5.96 -1.93
N GLY A 229 -14.25 6.52 -1.15
CA GLY A 229 -14.78 7.88 -1.37
C GLY A 229 -13.71 8.97 -1.21
N TYR A 230 -12.73 8.77 -0.31
CA TYR A 230 -11.60 9.68 -0.15
C TYR A 230 -10.63 9.58 -1.34
N THR A 231 -10.26 8.35 -1.74
CA THR A 231 -9.35 8.14 -2.89
C THR A 231 -9.97 8.61 -4.20
N GLN A 232 -11.28 8.53 -4.34
CA GLN A 232 -11.98 9.06 -5.50
C GLN A 232 -11.88 10.58 -5.58
N ARG A 233 -12.11 11.30 -4.49
CA ARG A 233 -11.90 12.76 -4.42
C ARG A 233 -10.44 13.16 -4.68
N ALA A 234 -9.51 12.38 -4.17
CA ALA A 234 -8.08 12.59 -4.44
C ALA A 234 -7.73 12.37 -5.93
N ALA A 235 -8.30 11.36 -6.56
CA ALA A 235 -8.12 11.10 -7.99
C ALA A 235 -8.73 12.22 -8.84
N ASP A 236 -9.94 12.72 -8.48
CA ASP A 236 -10.57 13.87 -9.11
C ASP A 236 -9.66 15.10 -9.06
N ALA A 237 -9.09 15.39 -7.90
CA ALA A 237 -8.18 16.52 -7.71
C ALA A 237 -6.87 16.37 -8.50
N LEU A 238 -6.33 15.16 -8.61
CA LEU A 238 -5.10 14.88 -9.36
C LEU A 238 -5.27 15.03 -10.87
N LEU A 239 -6.43 14.65 -11.40
CA LEU A 239 -6.71 14.66 -12.84
C LEU A 239 -7.40 15.95 -13.32
N ALA A 240 -7.80 16.85 -12.40
CA ALA A 240 -8.37 18.17 -12.72
C ALA A 240 -7.42 19.30 -12.26
N PRO A 241 -6.26 19.49 -12.91
CA PRO A 241 -5.28 20.52 -12.56
C PRO A 241 -5.82 21.95 -12.67
N ASP A 242 -6.90 22.15 -13.43
CA ASP A 242 -7.52 23.47 -13.64
C ASP A 242 -8.01 24.12 -12.34
N VAL A 243 -8.47 23.33 -11.38
CA VAL A 243 -8.90 23.83 -10.08
C VAL A 243 -7.70 24.36 -9.30
N TYR A 244 -6.60 23.60 -9.31
CA TYR A 244 -5.35 24.01 -8.67
C TYR A 244 -4.75 25.25 -9.36
N VAL A 245 -4.65 25.22 -10.68
CA VAL A 245 -4.13 26.37 -11.47
C VAL A 245 -4.95 27.62 -11.18
N ARG A 246 -6.27 27.56 -11.20
CA ARG A 246 -7.14 28.70 -10.87
C ARG A 246 -7.00 29.18 -9.45
N SER A 247 -6.82 28.29 -8.47
CA SER A 247 -6.60 28.68 -7.08
C SER A 247 -5.26 29.40 -6.88
N VAL A 248 -4.20 28.94 -7.54
CA VAL A 248 -2.86 29.54 -7.47
C VAL A 248 -2.78 30.84 -8.28
N MET A 249 -3.29 30.84 -9.52
CA MET A 249 -3.26 32.00 -10.39
C MET A 249 -4.29 33.09 -10.00
N GLY A 250 -5.36 32.69 -9.32
CA GLY A 250 -6.36 33.62 -8.77
C GLY A 250 -5.98 34.21 -7.42
N THR A 251 -4.93 33.71 -6.78
CA THR A 251 -4.44 34.27 -5.51
C THR A 251 -3.75 35.61 -5.79
N GLN A 252 -4.21 36.68 -5.17
CA GLN A 252 -3.54 37.99 -5.29
C GLN A 252 -2.08 37.85 -4.82
N PRO A 253 -1.12 38.42 -5.56
CA PRO A 253 0.27 38.38 -5.16
C PRO A 253 0.43 39.04 -3.78
N GLU A 254 1.15 38.37 -2.90
CA GLU A 254 1.41 38.93 -1.59
C GLU A 254 2.21 40.25 -1.75
N PRO A 255 1.74 41.34 -1.16
CA PRO A 255 2.43 42.62 -1.35
C PRO A 255 3.90 42.52 -0.87
N SER A 256 4.79 43.08 -1.65
CA SER A 256 6.22 43.10 -1.33
C SER A 256 6.48 43.75 0.03
N PRO A 257 7.62 43.47 0.70
CA PRO A 257 7.95 44.11 1.96
C PRO A 257 7.93 45.65 1.89
N ALA A 258 8.30 46.20 0.73
CA ALA A 258 8.26 47.65 0.46
C ALA A 258 6.81 48.17 0.39
N GLU A 259 5.91 47.45 -0.27
CA GLU A 259 4.49 47.77 -0.34
C GLU A 259 3.77 47.62 1.01
N LYS A 260 4.14 46.59 1.80
CA LYS A 260 3.62 46.44 3.17
C LYS A 260 4.03 47.65 4.03
N LYS A 261 5.26 48.12 3.90
CA LYS A 261 5.76 49.30 4.61
C LYS A 261 5.05 50.57 4.14
N ALA A 262 4.90 50.76 2.84
CA ALA A 262 4.17 51.91 2.27
C ALA A 262 2.69 51.92 2.70
N ARG A 263 2.03 50.78 2.79
CA ARG A 263 0.66 50.69 3.32
C ARG A 263 0.56 51.05 4.80
N LEU A 264 1.56 50.67 5.60
CA LEU A 264 1.63 51.02 7.02
C LEU A 264 1.84 52.53 7.21
N GLU A 265 2.68 53.13 6.38
CA GLU A 265 2.97 54.58 6.40
C GLU A 265 1.81 55.43 5.87
N ALA A 266 1.03 54.92 4.92
CA ALA A 266 -0.13 55.60 4.34
C ALA A 266 -1.38 55.61 5.25
N GLY A 267 -1.36 54.91 6.35
CA GLY A 267 -2.47 54.85 7.29
C GLY A 267 -3.72 54.12 6.74
N PRO A 268 -4.81 54.09 7.49
CA PRO A 268 -6.00 53.32 7.11
C PRO A 268 -6.69 53.83 5.82
N GLU A 269 -6.62 55.10 5.54
CA GLU A 269 -7.20 55.73 4.32
C GLU A 269 -6.38 55.40 3.07
N GLY A 270 -5.03 55.36 3.17
CA GLY A 270 -4.15 54.97 2.08
C GLY A 270 -4.28 53.48 1.74
N ALA A 271 -4.47 52.63 2.75
CA ALA A 271 -4.71 51.21 2.58
C ALA A 271 -6.03 50.95 1.87
N ALA A 272 -7.09 51.70 2.20
CA ALA A 272 -8.42 51.57 1.53
C ALA A 272 -8.35 51.99 0.06
N ARG A 273 -7.62 53.06 -0.28
CA ARG A 273 -7.43 53.50 -1.67
C ARG A 273 -6.63 52.48 -2.49
N ALA A 274 -5.57 51.94 -1.92
CA ALA A 274 -4.77 50.90 -2.60
C ALA A 274 -5.57 49.61 -2.82
N ALA A 275 -6.40 49.21 -1.87
CA ALA A 275 -7.30 48.07 -2.01
C ALA A 275 -8.39 48.25 -3.08
N ALA A 276 -8.96 49.45 -3.16
CA ALA A 276 -9.93 49.82 -4.20
C ALA A 276 -9.31 49.80 -5.59
N GLN A 277 -8.09 50.28 -5.74
CA GLN A 277 -7.37 50.23 -7.03
C GLN A 277 -6.99 48.80 -7.45
N ALA A 278 -6.58 47.96 -6.50
CA ALA A 278 -6.23 46.56 -6.78
C ALA A 278 -7.47 45.68 -7.14
N SER A 279 -8.64 46.01 -6.63
CA SER A 279 -9.91 45.27 -6.88
C SER A 279 -10.69 45.75 -8.08
N GLY A 280 -10.29 46.84 -8.75
CA GLY A 280 -11.05 47.43 -9.84
C GLY A 280 -12.45 47.94 -9.43
N ALA A 281 -12.70 48.09 -8.13
CA ALA A 281 -13.98 48.59 -7.62
C ALA A 281 -14.08 50.12 -7.78
N PRO A 282 -15.29 50.66 -8.06
CA PRO A 282 -15.46 52.11 -8.19
C PRO A 282 -15.12 52.80 -6.86
N MET A 283 -14.37 53.93 -6.95
CA MET A 283 -13.91 54.73 -5.81
C MET A 283 -15.12 55.16 -4.97
N PRO A 284 -15.05 55.09 -3.62
CA PRO A 284 -16.10 55.65 -2.78
C PRO A 284 -16.12 57.15 -3.00
N ALA A 285 -17.24 57.67 -3.46
CA ALA A 285 -17.51 59.09 -3.64
C ALA A 285 -17.62 59.71 -2.24
N GLY A 286 -16.58 60.47 -1.81
CA GLY A 286 -16.70 61.14 -0.55
C GLY A 286 -15.43 61.69 0.12
N ILE A 287 -14.37 62.04 -0.63
CA ILE A 287 -13.32 62.91 -0.08
C ILE A 287 -13.12 64.00 -1.12
N GLY A 288 -13.92 65.04 -0.95
CA GLY A 288 -13.82 66.24 -1.78
C GLY A 288 -12.47 66.93 -1.62
N ASP A 289 -11.93 67.31 -2.77
CA ASP A 289 -10.80 68.16 -2.94
C ASP A 289 -11.05 69.51 -2.23
N ALA A 290 -10.48 69.66 -1.05
CA ALA A 290 -10.41 70.98 -0.42
C ALA A 290 -9.23 71.73 -1.09
N GLY A 291 -9.53 72.32 -2.24
CA GLY A 291 -8.63 73.25 -2.89
C GLY A 291 -8.32 74.46 -1.99
N PRO A 292 -7.12 75.05 -2.09
CA PRO A 292 -6.72 76.19 -1.26
C PRO A 292 -7.59 77.42 -1.59
N THR A 293 -8.34 77.90 -0.61
CA THR A 293 -9.01 79.23 -0.72
C THR A 293 -7.95 80.34 -0.86
N ALA A 294 -7.86 80.88 -2.09
CA ALA A 294 -7.10 82.10 -2.36
C ALA A 294 -7.72 83.30 -1.56
N GLY A 295 -6.95 83.80 -0.67
CA GLY A 295 -7.28 85.09 0.00
C GLY A 295 -7.45 86.23 -1.02
N LYS A 296 -8.56 86.85 -1.02
CA LYS A 296 -8.80 88.12 -1.70
C LYS A 296 -8.63 89.21 -0.70
N GLU A 297 -7.47 89.88 -0.74
CA GLU A 297 -7.31 91.22 -0.23
C GLU A 297 -8.27 92.11 -1.04
N ASP A 298 -9.08 92.86 -0.36
CA ASP A 298 -9.83 93.96 -0.93
C ASP A 298 -9.47 95.28 -0.16
N SER A 299 -8.86 96.17 -0.89
CA SER A 299 -8.57 97.53 -0.49
C SER A 299 -9.77 98.39 -0.82
N ARG A 300 -10.40 98.91 0.18
CA ARG A 300 -10.87 100.29 0.39
C ARG A 300 -11.94 100.39 1.46
#